data_0ce6e1831b32e946ee3b783535e82a52
#
_entry.id   0ce6e1831b32e946ee3b783535e82a52
#
_cell.length_a   1.000
_cell.length_b   1.000
_cell.length_c   1.000
_cell.angle_alpha   90.00
_cell.angle_beta   90.00
_cell.angle_gamma   90.00
#
_symmetry.space_group_name_H-M   'P 1'
#
loop_
_entity.id
_entity.type
_entity.pdbx_description
1 polymer ?
#
loop_
_entity_poly.entity_id
_entity_poly.type
_entity_poly.pdbx_seq_one_letter_code
_entity_poly.pdbx_strand_id
1 'polypeptide(L)'
;MSEETVTRAAVVTGGSRGIGRAVCVALAKQGCNVVVNYCHGAEPAEQTAALCRAEGVDAVAVQADVSTAEGCKTLFDAAVNAFGRVDVLVNNAGITRDGLLLRMSEADFDAVLNANLKGAFLCCKEAARRMVRQRWGRIVNLSSVVALRGNAGQANYAASKAGLIGLTKSLARELASRNVTVNAVAPGFITTDMTAALPETVRTEMCKPIPEGRAG
;
A
#
# COMPACT_ATOMS: atom_id res chain seq x y z
N MET A 1 -6.52 -37.75 2.51
CA MET A 1 -7.19 -36.47 2.88
C MET A 1 -6.52 -35.40 2.05
N SER A 2 -7.17 -34.90 1.00
CA SER A 2 -6.67 -33.76 0.23
C SER A 2 -6.63 -32.56 1.16
N GLU A 3 -5.46 -31.95 1.37
CA GLU A 3 -5.36 -30.63 1.99
C GLU A 3 -6.24 -29.72 1.14
N GLU A 4 -7.37 -29.26 1.67
CA GLU A 4 -8.11 -28.17 1.06
C GLU A 4 -7.15 -26.98 1.02
N THR A 5 -6.71 -26.64 -0.18
CA THR A 5 -5.87 -25.46 -0.42
C THR A 5 -6.72 -24.22 -0.13
N VAL A 6 -6.60 -23.71 1.08
CA VAL A 6 -7.33 -22.52 1.53
C VAL A 6 -6.91 -21.33 0.66
N THR A 7 -7.84 -20.81 -0.14
CA THR A 7 -7.60 -19.61 -0.94
C THR A 7 -7.29 -18.42 -0.02
N ARG A 8 -6.15 -17.79 -0.20
CA ARG A 8 -5.71 -16.63 0.61
C ARG A 8 -6.45 -15.37 0.17
N ALA A 9 -6.61 -14.44 1.10
CA ALA A 9 -7.21 -13.14 0.86
C ALA A 9 -6.19 -12.01 1.11
N ALA A 10 -6.08 -11.10 0.15
CA ALA A 10 -5.20 -9.95 0.19
C ALA A 10 -6.00 -8.64 0.25
N VAL A 11 -5.54 -7.71 1.08
CA VAL A 11 -6.03 -6.32 1.12
C VAL A 11 -4.93 -5.42 0.59
N VAL A 12 -5.23 -4.64 -0.45
CA VAL A 12 -4.29 -3.66 -1.04
C VAL A 12 -4.87 -2.27 -0.88
N THR A 13 -4.23 -1.43 -0.08
CA THR A 13 -4.68 -0.04 0.07
C THR A 13 -4.24 0.81 -1.12
N GLY A 14 -5.13 1.70 -1.59
CA GLY A 14 -4.86 2.48 -2.81
C GLY A 14 -4.68 1.61 -4.06
N GLY A 15 -5.46 0.53 -4.18
CA GLY A 15 -5.34 -0.49 -5.24
C GLY A 15 -5.90 -0.09 -6.60
N SER A 16 -6.51 1.10 -6.73
CA SER A 16 -7.26 1.49 -7.93
C SER A 16 -6.39 1.79 -9.16
N ARG A 17 -5.11 2.12 -9.00
CA ARG A 17 -4.20 2.53 -10.10
C ARG A 17 -2.73 2.32 -9.75
N GLY A 18 -1.85 2.54 -10.72
CA GLY A 18 -0.39 2.54 -10.54
C GLY A 18 0.15 1.27 -9.90
N ILE A 19 1.06 1.41 -8.94
CA ILE A 19 1.70 0.30 -8.22
C ILE A 19 0.63 -0.56 -7.52
N GLY A 20 -0.38 0.06 -6.87
CA GLY A 20 -1.43 -0.67 -6.18
C GLY A 20 -2.22 -1.60 -7.10
N ARG A 21 -2.60 -1.13 -8.30
CA ARG A 21 -3.25 -1.97 -9.32
C ARG A 21 -2.36 -3.13 -9.75
N ALA A 22 -1.10 -2.85 -10.05
CA ALA A 22 -0.15 -3.89 -10.46
C ALA A 22 0.02 -4.97 -9.37
N VAL A 23 0.07 -4.56 -8.09
CA VAL A 23 0.14 -5.47 -6.95
C VAL A 23 -1.14 -6.30 -6.82
N CYS A 24 -2.34 -5.70 -6.99
CA CYS A 24 -3.60 -6.44 -6.97
C CYS A 24 -3.61 -7.56 -8.01
N VAL A 25 -3.27 -7.23 -9.26
CA VAL A 25 -3.23 -8.20 -10.37
C VAL A 25 -2.16 -9.28 -10.11
N ALA A 26 -0.98 -8.89 -9.61
CA ALA A 26 0.08 -9.85 -9.30
C ALA A 26 -0.33 -10.86 -8.20
N LEU A 27 -1.07 -10.41 -7.18
CA LEU A 27 -1.61 -11.28 -6.12
C LEU A 27 -2.72 -12.19 -6.66
N ALA A 28 -3.59 -11.67 -7.53
CA ALA A 28 -4.62 -12.45 -8.20
C ALA A 28 -4.00 -13.59 -9.04
N LYS A 29 -2.96 -13.33 -9.82
CA LYS A 29 -2.19 -14.35 -10.56
C LYS A 29 -1.58 -15.44 -9.68
N GLN A 30 -1.36 -15.15 -8.40
CA GLN A 30 -0.89 -16.13 -7.41
C GLN A 30 -2.04 -16.85 -6.68
N GLY A 31 -3.27 -16.70 -7.15
CA GLY A 31 -4.45 -17.35 -6.59
C GLY A 31 -4.98 -16.72 -5.30
N CYS A 32 -4.65 -15.46 -5.02
CA CYS A 32 -5.20 -14.73 -3.87
C CYS A 32 -6.50 -14.02 -4.26
N ASN A 33 -7.54 -14.14 -3.46
CA ASN A 33 -8.68 -13.23 -3.51
C ASN A 33 -8.24 -11.83 -3.11
N VAL A 34 -8.77 -10.77 -3.74
CA VAL A 34 -8.24 -9.42 -3.59
C VAL A 34 -9.32 -8.41 -3.17
N VAL A 35 -9.05 -7.69 -2.09
CA VAL A 35 -9.77 -6.47 -1.75
C VAL A 35 -8.98 -5.27 -2.30
N VAL A 36 -9.57 -4.59 -3.27
CA VAL A 36 -9.04 -3.38 -3.88
C VAL A 36 -9.60 -2.18 -3.11
N ASN A 37 -8.81 -1.61 -2.21
CA ASN A 37 -9.26 -0.42 -1.50
C ASN A 37 -9.01 0.85 -2.32
N TYR A 38 -9.96 1.77 -2.21
CA TYR A 38 -9.87 3.13 -2.74
C TYR A 38 -10.53 4.14 -1.80
N CYS A 39 -10.11 5.40 -1.87
CA CYS A 39 -10.76 6.51 -1.16
C CYS A 39 -11.70 7.28 -2.09
N HIS A 40 -11.25 7.56 -3.31
CA HIS A 40 -11.97 8.33 -4.33
C HIS A 40 -11.92 7.60 -5.67
N GLY A 41 -12.98 7.76 -6.48
CA GLY A 41 -13.05 7.18 -7.82
C GLY A 41 -13.33 5.67 -7.80
N ALA A 42 -14.60 5.30 -7.77
CA ALA A 42 -15.04 3.89 -7.75
C ALA A 42 -14.67 3.14 -9.04
N GLU A 43 -14.82 3.80 -10.20
CA GLU A 43 -14.62 3.16 -11.50
C GLU A 43 -13.20 2.57 -11.69
N PRO A 44 -12.08 3.28 -11.43
CA PRO A 44 -10.74 2.69 -11.53
C PRO A 44 -10.50 1.52 -10.56
N ALA A 45 -11.15 1.53 -9.40
CA ALA A 45 -11.04 0.44 -8.43
C ALA A 45 -11.80 -0.80 -8.93
N GLU A 46 -13.00 -0.62 -9.48
CA GLU A 46 -13.78 -1.71 -10.07
C GLU A 46 -13.09 -2.29 -11.31
N GLN A 47 -12.49 -1.47 -12.16
CA GLN A 47 -11.64 -1.93 -13.25
C GLN A 47 -10.50 -2.82 -12.76
N THR A 48 -9.84 -2.44 -11.65
CA THR A 48 -8.79 -3.26 -11.04
C THR A 48 -9.35 -4.57 -10.49
N ALA A 49 -10.50 -4.55 -9.82
CA ALA A 49 -11.17 -5.75 -9.33
C ALA A 49 -11.58 -6.68 -10.49
N ALA A 50 -12.06 -6.12 -11.60
CA ALA A 50 -12.37 -6.88 -12.82
C ALA A 50 -11.13 -7.57 -13.41
N LEU A 51 -9.97 -6.87 -13.45
CA LEU A 51 -8.71 -7.47 -13.87
C LEU A 51 -8.29 -8.64 -12.96
N CYS A 52 -8.49 -8.50 -11.64
CA CYS A 52 -8.20 -9.60 -10.72
C CYS A 52 -9.13 -10.80 -10.94
N ARG A 53 -10.42 -10.56 -11.14
CA ARG A 53 -11.39 -11.63 -11.43
C ARG A 53 -11.09 -12.36 -12.74
N ALA A 54 -10.54 -11.67 -13.73
CA ALA A 54 -10.10 -12.30 -14.99
C ALA A 54 -8.94 -13.31 -14.80
N GLU A 55 -8.21 -13.23 -13.69
CA GLU A 55 -7.17 -14.21 -13.31
C GLU A 55 -7.76 -15.44 -12.57
N GLY A 56 -9.08 -15.54 -12.45
CA GLY A 56 -9.76 -16.72 -11.87
C GLY A 56 -9.93 -16.70 -10.35
N VAL A 57 -9.78 -15.55 -9.70
CA VAL A 57 -10.01 -15.35 -8.27
C VAL A 57 -11.19 -14.41 -8.01
N ASP A 58 -11.68 -14.37 -6.78
CA ASP A 58 -12.65 -13.36 -6.37
C ASP A 58 -11.97 -12.03 -6.02
N ALA A 59 -12.60 -10.93 -6.42
CA ALA A 59 -12.12 -9.60 -6.08
C ALA A 59 -13.26 -8.60 -5.89
N VAL A 60 -13.11 -7.74 -4.87
CA VAL A 60 -14.08 -6.69 -4.53
C VAL A 60 -13.39 -5.34 -4.39
N ALA A 61 -14.03 -4.28 -4.88
CA ALA A 61 -13.61 -2.91 -4.66
C ALA A 61 -14.30 -2.36 -3.40
N VAL A 62 -13.52 -1.78 -2.47
CA VAL A 62 -14.04 -1.27 -1.19
C VAL A 62 -13.61 0.17 -0.98
N GLN A 63 -14.61 1.07 -0.87
CA GLN A 63 -14.36 2.46 -0.53
C GLN A 63 -14.12 2.60 0.97
N ALA A 64 -12.94 3.08 1.35
CA ALA A 64 -12.62 3.39 2.73
C ALA A 64 -11.46 4.38 2.82
N ASP A 65 -11.57 5.37 3.70
CA ASP A 65 -10.47 6.27 4.05
C ASP A 65 -9.61 5.63 5.14
N VAL A 66 -8.48 5.07 4.74
CA VAL A 66 -7.56 4.38 5.64
C VAL A 66 -6.79 5.33 6.57
N SER A 67 -6.88 6.64 6.40
CA SER A 67 -6.33 7.61 7.38
C SER A 67 -7.10 7.64 8.69
N THR A 68 -8.30 7.02 8.73
CA THR A 68 -9.20 6.94 9.87
C THR A 68 -9.34 5.52 10.43
N ALA A 69 -9.55 5.40 11.73
CA ALA A 69 -9.76 4.10 12.35
C ALA A 69 -11.07 3.43 11.89
N GLU A 70 -12.11 4.23 11.64
CA GLU A 70 -13.40 3.76 11.13
C GLU A 70 -13.27 3.22 9.70
N GLY A 71 -12.60 3.96 8.81
CA GLY A 71 -12.34 3.51 7.44
C GLY A 71 -11.51 2.22 7.41
N CYS A 72 -10.47 2.11 8.24
CA CYS A 72 -9.74 0.85 8.36
C CYS A 72 -10.64 -0.29 8.81
N LYS A 73 -11.46 -0.08 9.85
CA LYS A 73 -12.40 -1.11 10.33
C LYS A 73 -13.36 -1.54 9.22
N THR A 74 -13.97 -0.60 8.52
CA THR A 74 -14.87 -0.87 7.38
C THR A 74 -14.18 -1.71 6.31
N LEU A 75 -12.95 -1.36 5.93
CA LEU A 75 -12.18 -2.09 4.94
C LEU A 75 -11.92 -3.55 5.33
N PHE A 76 -11.48 -3.77 6.57
CA PHE A 76 -11.14 -5.11 7.03
C PHE A 76 -12.37 -5.96 7.35
N ASP A 77 -13.48 -5.36 7.77
CA ASP A 77 -14.74 -6.07 7.93
C ASP A 77 -15.31 -6.50 6.57
N ALA A 78 -15.22 -5.63 5.54
CA ALA A 78 -15.58 -6.01 4.18
C ALA A 78 -14.73 -7.17 3.64
N ALA A 79 -13.42 -7.19 3.93
CA ALA A 79 -12.55 -8.30 3.56
C ALA A 79 -12.96 -9.62 4.22
N VAL A 80 -13.29 -9.58 5.51
CA VAL A 80 -13.76 -10.77 6.24
C VAL A 80 -15.14 -11.22 5.75
N ASN A 81 -16.04 -10.29 5.48
CA ASN A 81 -17.36 -10.62 4.97
C ASN A 81 -17.29 -11.26 3.57
N ALA A 82 -16.39 -10.80 2.70
CA ALA A 82 -16.23 -11.33 1.37
C ALA A 82 -15.49 -12.69 1.33
N PHE A 83 -14.43 -12.83 2.14
CA PHE A 83 -13.48 -13.95 1.99
C PHE A 83 -13.22 -14.75 3.28
N GLY A 84 -13.83 -14.37 4.40
CA GLY A 84 -13.69 -15.06 5.69
C GLY A 84 -12.35 -14.84 6.39
N ARG A 85 -11.38 -14.20 5.73
CA ARG A 85 -9.99 -14.11 6.21
C ARG A 85 -9.24 -12.89 5.66
N VAL A 86 -8.08 -12.60 6.25
CA VAL A 86 -7.08 -11.65 5.72
C VAL A 86 -5.70 -12.25 5.91
N ASP A 87 -5.00 -12.54 4.83
CA ASP A 87 -3.69 -13.20 4.85
C ASP A 87 -2.57 -12.26 4.44
N VAL A 88 -2.85 -11.38 3.50
CA VAL A 88 -1.87 -10.43 2.97
C VAL A 88 -2.41 -9.02 3.14
N LEU A 89 -1.57 -8.12 3.62
CA LEU A 89 -1.82 -6.67 3.61
C LEU A 89 -0.71 -5.98 2.84
N VAL A 90 -1.09 -5.16 1.86
CA VAL A 90 -0.16 -4.25 1.20
C VAL A 90 -0.59 -2.82 1.47
N ASN A 91 0.17 -2.12 2.31
CA ASN A 91 0.01 -0.70 2.57
C ASN A 91 0.68 0.10 1.45
N ASN A 92 -0.11 0.42 0.42
CA ASN A 92 0.32 1.19 -0.74
C ASN A 92 -0.32 2.60 -0.79
N ALA A 93 -1.48 2.81 -0.17
CA ALA A 93 -2.12 4.12 -0.13
C ALA A 93 -1.17 5.21 0.38
N GLY A 94 -1.18 6.33 -0.29
CA GLY A 94 -0.36 7.47 0.09
C GLY A 94 -0.63 8.69 -0.79
N ILE A 95 -0.30 9.85 -0.25
CA ILE A 95 -0.40 11.14 -0.91
C ILE A 95 0.93 11.89 -0.81
N THR A 96 1.10 12.87 -1.67
CA THR A 96 2.15 13.88 -1.57
C THR A 96 1.50 15.27 -1.42
N ARG A 97 2.19 16.15 -0.70
CA ARG A 97 1.90 17.59 -0.60
C ARG A 97 3.26 18.28 -0.58
N ASP A 98 3.83 18.42 -1.76
CA ASP A 98 5.21 18.90 -1.91
C ASP A 98 5.27 20.42 -1.72
N GLY A 99 6.28 20.89 -1.00
CA GLY A 99 6.53 22.29 -0.73
C GLY A 99 7.86 22.47 -0.01
N LEU A 100 8.60 23.54 -0.31
CA LEU A 100 9.80 23.87 0.43
C LEU A 100 9.48 24.12 1.91
N LEU A 101 10.38 23.76 2.81
CA LEU A 101 10.17 23.78 4.27
C LEU A 101 9.52 25.08 4.76
N LEU A 102 10.01 26.22 4.32
CA LEU A 102 9.48 27.53 4.74
C LEU A 102 8.08 27.87 4.21
N ARG A 103 7.56 27.09 3.28
CA ARG A 103 6.22 27.25 2.67
C ARG A 103 5.29 26.09 2.97
N MET A 104 5.80 25.00 3.56
CA MET A 104 5.00 23.84 3.90
C MET A 104 4.09 24.18 5.08
N SER A 105 2.80 24.02 4.90
CA SER A 105 1.84 24.24 5.99
C SER A 105 1.84 23.03 6.96
N GLU A 106 1.48 23.29 8.22
CA GLU A 106 1.24 22.22 9.21
C GLU A 106 0.16 21.25 8.70
N ALA A 107 -0.90 21.78 8.09
CA ALA A 107 -1.98 20.97 7.52
C ALA A 107 -1.49 20.02 6.41
N ASP A 108 -0.58 20.45 5.53
CA ASP A 108 -0.01 19.59 4.50
C ASP A 108 0.92 18.54 5.09
N PHE A 109 1.69 18.91 6.13
CA PHE A 109 2.53 17.97 6.86
C PHE A 109 1.65 16.87 7.51
N ASP A 110 0.65 17.25 8.26
CA ASP A 110 -0.26 16.35 8.96
C ASP A 110 -1.05 15.46 8.00
N ALA A 111 -1.56 16.02 6.90
CA ALA A 111 -2.29 15.25 5.90
C ALA A 111 -1.44 14.09 5.34
N VAL A 112 -0.17 14.35 5.03
CA VAL A 112 0.75 13.34 4.51
C VAL A 112 1.09 12.30 5.57
N LEU A 113 1.38 12.71 6.81
CA LEU A 113 1.64 11.76 7.90
C LEU A 113 0.40 10.91 8.23
N ASN A 114 -0.77 11.52 8.27
CA ASN A 114 -2.02 10.82 8.55
C ASN A 114 -2.33 9.78 7.48
N ALA A 115 -2.22 10.13 6.20
CA ALA A 115 -2.51 9.18 5.11
C ALA A 115 -1.44 8.09 5.00
N ASN A 116 -0.15 8.46 4.96
CA ASN A 116 0.92 7.55 4.59
C ASN A 116 1.42 6.69 5.75
N LEU A 117 1.51 7.24 6.96
CA LEU A 117 2.09 6.55 8.12
C LEU A 117 1.02 6.07 9.10
N LYS A 118 0.17 6.97 9.59
CA LYS A 118 -0.90 6.60 10.54
C LYS A 118 -1.88 5.62 9.90
N GLY A 119 -2.27 5.84 8.63
CA GLY A 119 -3.14 4.93 7.89
C GLY A 119 -2.55 3.52 7.79
N ALA A 120 -1.27 3.41 7.43
CA ALA A 120 -0.59 2.12 7.39
C ALA A 120 -0.52 1.46 8.78
N PHE A 121 -0.25 2.22 9.85
CA PHE A 121 -0.30 1.72 11.21
C PHE A 121 -1.69 1.16 11.57
N LEU A 122 -2.76 1.89 11.27
CA LEU A 122 -4.13 1.46 11.53
C LEU A 122 -4.48 0.18 10.74
N CYS A 123 -4.12 0.10 9.48
CA CYS A 123 -4.29 -1.10 8.66
C CYS A 123 -3.47 -2.28 9.21
N CYS A 124 -2.21 -2.07 9.60
CA CYS A 124 -1.40 -3.10 10.25
C CYS A 124 -2.06 -3.62 11.53
N LYS A 125 -2.63 -2.74 12.35
CA LYS A 125 -3.34 -3.12 13.59
C LYS A 125 -4.54 -4.00 13.31
N GLU A 126 -5.36 -3.66 12.30
CA GLU A 126 -6.53 -4.45 11.91
C GLU A 126 -6.13 -5.80 11.28
N ALA A 127 -5.09 -5.82 10.43
CA ALA A 127 -4.56 -7.05 9.87
C ALA A 127 -3.97 -7.97 10.94
N ALA A 128 -3.13 -7.42 11.82
CA ALA A 128 -2.46 -8.18 12.88
C ALA A 128 -3.44 -8.89 13.81
N ARG A 129 -4.57 -8.25 14.18
CA ARG A 129 -5.63 -8.87 15.00
C ARG A 129 -6.15 -10.18 14.42
N ARG A 130 -6.22 -10.27 13.10
CA ARG A 130 -6.71 -11.43 12.34
C ARG A 130 -5.58 -12.43 12.11
N MET A 131 -4.44 -11.98 11.61
CA MET A 131 -3.27 -12.80 11.27
C MET A 131 -2.68 -13.53 12.48
N VAL A 132 -2.65 -12.88 13.66
CA VAL A 132 -2.17 -13.49 14.90
C VAL A 132 -3.03 -14.69 15.31
N ARG A 133 -4.35 -14.61 15.13
CA ARG A 133 -5.28 -15.72 15.39
C ARG A 133 -5.13 -16.83 14.35
N GLN A 134 -4.94 -16.47 13.09
CA GLN A 134 -4.70 -17.40 11.97
C GLN A 134 -3.32 -18.06 12.08
N ARG A 135 -2.38 -17.52 12.88
CA ARG A 135 -0.97 -17.93 12.96
C ARG A 135 -0.28 -17.90 11.60
N TRP A 136 -0.70 -16.98 10.76
CA TRP A 136 -0.13 -16.72 9.44
C TRP A 136 -0.50 -15.34 8.94
N GLY A 137 0.44 -14.63 8.33
CA GLY A 137 0.21 -13.34 7.69
C GLY A 137 1.44 -12.78 6.99
N ARG A 138 1.20 -11.91 6.01
CA ARG A 138 2.24 -11.19 5.25
C ARG A 138 1.83 -9.73 5.13
N ILE A 139 2.63 -8.84 5.67
CA ILE A 139 2.43 -7.39 5.61
C ILE A 139 3.57 -6.79 4.80
N VAL A 140 3.22 -5.99 3.79
CA VAL A 140 4.19 -5.24 2.97
C VAL A 140 3.83 -3.76 3.04
N ASN A 141 4.77 -2.93 3.47
CA ASN A 141 4.64 -1.49 3.54
C ASN A 141 5.39 -0.83 2.37
N LEU A 142 4.71 -0.06 1.53
CA LEU A 142 5.33 0.70 0.45
C LEU A 142 5.96 1.99 1.01
N SER A 143 7.28 1.93 1.24
CA SER A 143 8.13 3.08 1.55
C SER A 143 8.50 3.82 0.24
N SER A 144 9.68 4.39 0.18
CA SER A 144 10.23 5.09 -0.99
C SER A 144 11.73 5.25 -0.86
N VAL A 145 12.46 5.35 -1.96
CA VAL A 145 13.87 5.79 -1.95
C VAL A 145 14.03 7.19 -1.34
N VAL A 146 13.00 8.03 -1.39
CA VAL A 146 12.98 9.34 -0.73
C VAL A 146 13.12 9.21 0.80
N ALA A 147 12.64 8.11 1.38
CA ALA A 147 12.84 7.82 2.80
C ALA A 147 14.32 7.59 3.18
N LEU A 148 15.13 7.18 2.21
CA LEU A 148 16.54 6.83 2.41
C LEU A 148 17.50 7.97 2.05
N ARG A 149 17.12 8.79 1.06
CA ARG A 149 17.99 9.83 0.50
C ARG A 149 17.53 11.25 0.83
N GLY A 150 16.26 11.44 1.16
CA GLY A 150 15.61 12.75 1.18
C GLY A 150 15.29 13.25 -0.23
N ASN A 151 14.48 14.29 -0.31
CA ASN A 151 14.25 15.08 -1.51
C ASN A 151 13.80 16.48 -1.10
N ALA A 152 14.35 17.50 -1.74
CA ALA A 152 13.95 18.89 -1.48
C ALA A 152 12.45 19.07 -1.77
N GLY A 153 11.73 19.75 -0.87
CA GLY A 153 10.29 19.95 -0.97
C GLY A 153 9.43 18.77 -0.51
N GLN A 154 10.00 17.68 -0.04
CA GLN A 154 9.28 16.48 0.40
C GLN A 154 9.56 16.09 1.87
N ALA A 155 9.77 17.06 2.75
CA ALA A 155 10.08 16.79 4.15
C ALA A 155 9.00 15.94 4.84
N ASN A 156 7.71 16.24 4.62
CA ASN A 156 6.56 15.48 5.10
C ASN A 156 6.52 14.05 4.52
N TYR A 157 6.67 13.92 3.20
CA TYR A 157 6.65 12.62 2.51
C TYR A 157 7.85 11.75 2.94
N ALA A 158 9.06 12.31 2.95
CA ALA A 158 10.26 11.62 3.43
C ALA A 158 10.08 11.11 4.87
N ALA A 159 9.61 11.96 5.77
CA ALA A 159 9.36 11.59 7.16
C ALA A 159 8.32 10.46 7.27
N SER A 160 7.19 10.55 6.53
CA SER A 160 6.17 9.51 6.53
C SER A 160 6.69 8.16 6.03
N LYS A 161 7.47 8.17 4.95
CA LYS A 161 8.02 6.95 4.34
C LYS A 161 9.19 6.36 5.14
N ALA A 162 9.98 7.19 5.81
CA ALA A 162 10.99 6.74 6.78
C ALA A 162 10.34 6.13 8.04
N GLY A 163 9.25 6.73 8.52
CA GLY A 163 8.45 6.19 9.62
C GLY A 163 7.92 4.78 9.33
N LEU A 164 7.53 4.47 8.09
CA LEU A 164 7.13 3.12 7.68
C LEU A 164 8.25 2.09 7.84
N ILE A 165 9.50 2.47 7.63
CA ILE A 165 10.66 1.57 7.82
C ILE A 165 10.81 1.23 9.31
N GLY A 166 10.70 2.22 10.19
CA GLY A 166 10.72 2.02 11.64
C GLY A 166 9.56 1.15 12.12
N LEU A 167 8.34 1.46 11.67
CA LEU A 167 7.12 0.69 11.95
C LEU A 167 7.29 -0.77 11.52
N THR A 168 7.78 -1.01 10.30
CA THR A 168 8.02 -2.35 9.75
C THR A 168 8.96 -3.16 10.65
N LYS A 169 10.09 -2.59 11.06
CA LYS A 169 11.08 -3.26 11.90
C LYS A 169 10.52 -3.64 13.28
N SER A 170 9.71 -2.77 13.89
CA SER A 170 9.06 -3.04 15.17
C SER A 170 8.03 -4.15 15.07
N LEU A 171 7.10 -4.05 14.10
CA LEU A 171 6.05 -5.04 13.90
C LEU A 171 6.61 -6.41 13.48
N ALA A 172 7.69 -6.45 12.69
CA ALA A 172 8.33 -7.71 12.33
C ALA A 172 8.82 -8.48 13.56
N ARG A 173 9.37 -7.80 14.56
CA ARG A 173 9.80 -8.41 15.82
C ARG A 173 8.63 -8.84 16.69
N GLU A 174 7.59 -8.01 16.79
CA GLU A 174 6.41 -8.25 17.62
C GLU A 174 5.59 -9.44 17.12
N LEU A 175 5.45 -9.59 15.80
CA LEU A 175 4.55 -10.56 15.18
C LEU A 175 5.22 -11.87 14.74
N ALA A 176 6.54 -11.95 14.81
CA ALA A 176 7.32 -13.11 14.33
C ALA A 176 6.88 -14.44 14.95
N SER A 177 6.61 -14.47 16.27
CA SER A 177 6.18 -15.68 17.01
C SER A 177 4.81 -16.22 16.54
N ARG A 178 4.08 -15.43 15.76
CA ARG A 178 2.78 -15.78 15.18
C ARG A 178 2.85 -16.16 13.70
N ASN A 179 4.06 -16.36 13.14
CA ASN A 179 4.27 -16.61 11.72
C ASN A 179 3.72 -15.47 10.82
N VAL A 180 3.78 -14.23 11.32
CA VAL A 180 3.45 -13.04 10.55
C VAL A 180 4.74 -12.30 10.21
N THR A 181 5.00 -12.13 8.92
CA THR A 181 6.16 -11.35 8.46
C THR A 181 5.73 -9.95 8.07
N VAL A 182 6.58 -8.97 8.35
CA VAL A 182 6.36 -7.57 8.00
C VAL A 182 7.61 -7.06 7.29
N ASN A 183 7.42 -6.58 6.05
CA ASN A 183 8.51 -6.11 5.20
C ASN A 183 8.18 -4.73 4.63
N ALA A 184 9.21 -3.98 4.25
CA ALA A 184 9.07 -2.72 3.53
C ALA A 184 9.77 -2.83 2.17
N VAL A 185 9.11 -2.27 1.16
CA VAL A 185 9.69 -2.06 -0.17
C VAL A 185 9.85 -0.56 -0.38
N ALA A 186 11.01 -0.13 -0.84
CA ALA A 186 11.30 1.27 -1.13
C ALA A 186 11.48 1.47 -2.64
N PRO A 187 10.38 1.64 -3.41
CA PRO A 187 10.47 1.85 -4.84
C PRO A 187 11.26 3.12 -5.17
N GLY A 188 11.97 3.08 -6.28
CA GLY A 188 12.55 4.25 -6.92
C GLY A 188 11.51 5.01 -7.74
N PHE A 189 11.96 5.60 -8.85
CA PHE A 189 11.09 6.23 -9.82
C PHE A 189 10.47 5.16 -10.71
N ILE A 190 9.17 4.93 -10.54
CA ILE A 190 8.40 3.88 -11.25
C ILE A 190 7.45 4.55 -12.24
N THR A 191 7.36 4.02 -13.46
CA THR A 191 6.42 4.48 -14.48
C THR A 191 4.99 4.12 -14.06
N THR A 192 4.15 5.14 -13.88
CA THR A 192 2.73 5.04 -13.54
C THR A 192 1.98 6.13 -14.30
N ASP A 193 0.64 6.07 -14.34
CA ASP A 193 -0.16 7.15 -14.95
C ASP A 193 0.20 8.53 -14.40
N MET A 194 0.52 8.62 -13.11
CA MET A 194 0.91 9.85 -12.42
C MET A 194 2.28 10.36 -12.91
N THR A 195 3.27 9.48 -13.04
CA THR A 195 4.63 9.85 -13.46
C THR A 195 4.72 10.03 -14.98
N ALA A 196 3.91 9.33 -15.75
CA ALA A 196 3.80 9.51 -17.20
C ALA A 196 3.23 10.87 -17.59
N ALA A 197 2.38 11.47 -16.74
CA ALA A 197 1.83 12.80 -16.95
C ALA A 197 2.83 13.94 -16.69
N LEU A 198 4.01 13.66 -16.13
CA LEU A 198 5.05 14.67 -15.92
C LEU A 198 5.69 15.09 -17.23
N PRO A 199 6.10 16.37 -17.37
CA PRO A 199 6.88 16.83 -18.52
C PRO A 199 8.12 15.97 -18.75
N GLU A 200 8.49 15.77 -20.00
CA GLU A 200 9.65 14.92 -20.36
C GLU A 200 10.96 15.40 -19.72
N THR A 201 11.14 16.71 -19.64
CA THR A 201 12.30 17.32 -18.96
C THR A 201 12.39 16.92 -17.50
N VAL A 202 11.26 16.89 -16.78
CA VAL A 202 11.19 16.47 -15.39
C VAL A 202 11.50 14.98 -15.24
N ARG A 203 10.92 14.15 -16.14
CA ARG A 203 11.19 12.70 -16.14
C ARG A 203 12.66 12.41 -16.38
N THR A 204 13.28 13.10 -17.32
CA THR A 204 14.71 12.96 -17.64
C THR A 204 15.56 13.33 -16.42
N GLU A 205 15.27 14.45 -15.75
CA GLU A 205 16.00 14.84 -14.53
C GLU A 205 15.84 13.81 -13.40
N MET A 206 14.65 13.24 -13.24
CA MET A 206 14.42 12.20 -12.24
C MET A 206 15.13 10.88 -12.54
N CYS A 207 15.44 10.60 -13.81
CA CYS A 207 16.19 9.41 -14.20
C CYS A 207 17.72 9.57 -14.05
N LYS A 208 18.26 10.79 -14.07
CA LYS A 208 19.72 11.04 -13.99
C LYS A 208 20.41 10.35 -12.78
N PRO A 209 19.85 10.38 -11.55
CA PRO A 209 20.48 9.73 -10.42
C PRO A 209 20.30 8.20 -10.39
N ILE A 210 19.57 7.63 -11.34
CA ILE A 210 19.34 6.18 -11.44
C ILE A 210 20.48 5.58 -12.26
N PRO A 211 21.23 4.58 -11.76
CA PRO A 211 22.37 4.01 -12.49
C PRO A 211 22.02 3.47 -13.87
N GLU A 212 20.81 2.91 -14.05
CA GLU A 212 20.31 2.42 -15.34
C GLU A 212 19.79 3.53 -16.27
N GLY A 213 19.75 4.79 -15.82
CA GLY A 213 19.29 5.93 -16.59
C GLY A 213 17.81 5.93 -17.00
N ARG A 214 17.01 5.03 -16.44
CA ARG A 214 15.59 4.87 -16.76
C ARG A 214 14.72 4.62 -15.51
N ALA A 215 13.44 4.92 -15.66
CA ALA A 215 12.43 4.50 -14.67
C ALA A 215 12.21 2.97 -14.70
N GLY A 216 11.75 2.46 -13.58
CA GLY A 216 11.31 1.06 -13.47
C GLY A 216 9.89 0.85 -14.02
#